data_85e7f73f873da0842fabb23741926db1
#
_entry.id   85e7f73f873da0842fabb23741926db1
#
_cell.length_a   1.000
_cell.length_b   1.000
_cell.length_c   1.000
_cell.angle_alpha   90.00
_cell.angle_beta   90.00
_cell.angle_gamma   90.00
#
_symmetry.space_group_name_H-M   'P 1'
#
loop_
_entity.id
_entity.type
_entity.pdbx_description
1 polymer ?
#
loop_
_entity_poly.entity_id
_entity_poly.type
_entity_poly.pdbx_seq_one_letter_code
_entity_poly.pdbx_strand_id
1 'polypeptide(L)'
;MDTGAPQAVLMYFVLPLWLAAGFADYLCHRAASIETTSGWKESLLHLLQFGEMAIPTFAAIFLEINALVIATMIICLIAHEATAIWDVSYAYRRREVTPTEQHVHSFLENASAYGTAHHCHTPLATVSFLVRS
;
A
#
# COMPACT_ATOMS: atom_id res chain seq x y z
N MET A 1 4.38 -27.02 -6.78
CA MET A 1 4.84 -25.68 -7.20
C MET A 1 5.40 -24.98 -5.99
N ASP A 2 6.66 -24.59 -6.05
CA ASP A 2 7.38 -24.00 -4.91
C ASP A 2 6.85 -22.59 -4.62
N THR A 3 5.88 -22.49 -3.72
CA THR A 3 5.32 -21.19 -3.26
C THR A 3 6.28 -20.42 -2.35
N GLY A 4 7.40 -21.03 -1.99
CA GLY A 4 8.37 -20.47 -1.06
C GLY A 4 9.16 -19.26 -1.60
N ALA A 5 9.52 -19.27 -2.88
CA ALA A 5 10.34 -18.21 -3.45
C ALA A 5 9.59 -16.85 -3.55
N PRO A 6 8.37 -16.76 -4.09
CA PRO A 6 7.61 -15.51 -4.12
C PRO A 6 7.29 -14.97 -2.73
N GLN A 7 6.96 -15.85 -1.79
CA GLN A 7 6.67 -15.46 -0.41
C GLN A 7 7.91 -14.94 0.31
N ALA A 8 9.07 -15.55 0.09
CA ALA A 8 10.35 -15.08 0.63
C ALA A 8 10.71 -13.69 0.06
N VAL A 9 10.54 -13.46 -1.24
CA VAL A 9 10.75 -12.14 -1.85
C VAL A 9 9.83 -11.09 -1.23
N LEU A 10 8.55 -11.42 -1.04
CA LEU A 10 7.60 -10.50 -0.42
C LEU A 10 8.00 -10.15 1.02
N MET A 11 8.33 -11.15 1.84
CA MET A 11 8.62 -10.94 3.27
C MET A 11 10.00 -10.33 3.52
N TYR A 12 11.03 -10.76 2.79
CA TYR A 12 12.41 -10.38 3.10
C TYR A 12 12.94 -9.23 2.26
N PHE A 13 12.27 -8.91 1.16
CA PHE A 13 12.69 -7.84 0.28
C PHE A 13 11.64 -6.74 0.14
N VAL A 14 10.42 -7.07 -0.31
CA VAL A 14 9.38 -6.07 -0.61
C VAL A 14 8.90 -5.38 0.66
N LEU A 15 8.59 -6.13 1.72
CA LEU A 15 8.07 -5.57 2.96
C LEU A 15 9.08 -4.67 3.69
N PRO A 16 10.37 -5.07 3.89
CA PRO A 16 11.36 -4.16 4.46
C PRO A 16 11.61 -2.91 3.62
N LEU A 17 11.63 -3.05 2.30
CA LEU A 17 11.81 -1.93 1.39
C LEU A 17 10.61 -0.96 1.44
N TRP A 18 9.40 -1.48 1.53
CA TRP A 18 8.18 -0.70 1.70
C TRP A 18 8.16 0.07 3.03
N LEU A 19 8.56 -0.57 4.13
CA LEU A 19 8.70 0.09 5.42
C LEU A 19 9.78 1.19 5.40
N ALA A 20 10.91 0.95 4.73
CA ALA A 20 11.96 1.94 4.57
C ALA A 20 11.48 3.14 3.73
N ALA A 21 10.71 2.90 2.67
CA ALA A 21 10.11 3.95 1.86
C ALA A 21 9.08 4.76 2.66
N GLY A 22 8.23 4.11 3.47
CA GLY A 22 7.30 4.81 4.38
C GLY A 22 8.02 5.68 5.40
N PHE A 23 9.14 5.22 5.93
CA PHE A 23 9.97 6.04 6.80
C PHE A 23 10.62 7.23 6.07
N ALA A 24 11.09 7.03 4.84
CA ALA A 24 11.62 8.10 4.00
C ALA A 24 10.55 9.15 3.67
N ASP A 25 9.32 8.72 3.37
CA ASP A 25 8.17 9.59 3.15
C ASP A 25 7.86 10.44 4.39
N TYR A 26 7.82 9.81 5.57
CA TYR A 26 7.69 10.54 6.84
C TYR A 26 8.78 11.60 7.03
N LEU A 27 10.04 11.29 6.68
CA LEU A 27 11.12 12.27 6.77
C LEU A 27 10.96 13.44 5.79
N CYS A 28 10.45 13.17 4.57
CA CYS A 28 10.13 14.21 3.59
C CYS A 28 9.05 15.15 4.13
N HIS A 29 7.98 14.61 4.71
CA HIS A 29 6.90 15.39 5.30
C HIS A 29 7.37 16.20 6.51
N ARG A 30 8.20 15.63 7.33
CA ARG A 30 8.82 16.36 8.46
C ARG A 30 9.73 17.49 8.00
N ALA A 31 10.52 17.27 6.95
CA ALA A 31 11.38 18.31 6.35
C ALA A 31 10.57 19.42 5.69
N ALA A 32 9.43 19.08 5.08
CA ALA A 32 8.50 20.04 4.47
C ALA A 32 7.67 20.84 5.50
N SER A 33 7.77 20.50 6.79
CA SER A 33 7.01 21.15 7.88
C SER A 33 5.50 21.24 7.59
N ILE A 34 4.90 20.10 7.21
CA ILE A 34 3.50 20.00 6.79
C ILE A 34 2.53 20.59 7.83
N GLU A 35 2.89 20.55 9.10
CA GLU A 35 2.12 21.10 10.21
C GLU A 35 1.82 22.60 10.02
N THR A 36 2.77 23.33 9.41
CA THR A 36 2.69 24.78 9.20
C THR A 36 2.32 25.17 7.77
N THR A 37 2.53 24.29 6.80
CA THR A 37 2.31 24.55 5.37
C THR A 37 0.95 24.07 4.88
N SER A 38 0.66 22.78 5.02
CA SER A 38 -0.57 22.14 4.53
C SER A 38 -1.59 21.88 5.64
N GLY A 39 -1.11 21.87 6.89
CA GLY A 39 -1.92 21.75 8.10
C GLY A 39 -2.40 20.31 8.38
N TRP A 40 -3.29 20.22 9.38
CA TRP A 40 -3.78 18.96 9.92
C TRP A 40 -4.52 18.06 8.89
N LYS A 41 -5.01 18.65 7.79
CA LYS A 41 -5.75 17.90 6.75
C LYS A 41 -4.86 16.94 5.98
N GLU A 42 -3.63 17.33 5.63
CA GLU A 42 -2.66 16.44 4.99
C GLU A 42 -2.27 15.30 5.93
N SER A 43 -2.03 15.61 7.21
CA SER A 43 -1.77 14.58 8.22
C SER A 43 -2.94 13.60 8.40
N LEU A 44 -4.18 14.09 8.28
CA LEU A 44 -5.37 13.23 8.34
C LEU A 44 -5.49 12.32 7.12
N LEU A 45 -5.17 12.82 5.91
CA LEU A 45 -5.14 12.03 4.69
C LEU A 45 -4.12 10.89 4.79
N HIS A 46 -2.92 11.16 5.30
CA HIS A 46 -1.90 10.12 5.55
C HIS A 46 -2.38 9.07 6.58
N LEU A 47 -3.04 9.52 7.65
CA LEU A 47 -3.60 8.59 8.63
C LEU A 47 -4.70 7.70 8.01
N LEU A 48 -5.51 8.25 7.12
CA LEU A 48 -6.53 7.52 6.38
C LEU A 48 -5.90 6.48 5.45
N GLN A 49 -4.90 6.86 4.66
CA GLN A 49 -4.15 5.96 3.78
C GLN A 49 -3.50 4.82 4.58
N PHE A 50 -2.92 5.13 5.74
CA PHE A 50 -2.36 4.13 6.63
C PHE A 50 -3.42 3.14 7.13
N GLY A 51 -4.61 3.64 7.50
CA GLY A 51 -5.74 2.81 7.91
C GLY A 51 -6.26 1.91 6.79
N GLU A 52 -6.37 2.43 5.57
CA GLU A 52 -6.79 1.69 4.37
C GLU A 52 -5.84 0.52 4.05
N MET A 53 -4.54 0.68 4.28
CA MET A 53 -3.56 -0.40 4.09
C MET A 53 -3.45 -1.34 5.29
N ALA A 54 -3.74 -0.87 6.50
CA ALA A 54 -3.74 -1.71 7.70
C ALA A 54 -4.83 -2.79 7.63
N ILE A 55 -6.05 -2.46 7.17
CA ILE A 55 -7.18 -3.40 7.08
C ILE A 55 -6.83 -4.63 6.25
N PRO A 56 -6.41 -4.52 4.96
CA PRO A 56 -6.07 -5.69 4.17
C PRO A 56 -4.84 -6.44 4.71
N THR A 57 -3.88 -5.72 5.29
CA THR A 57 -2.69 -6.34 5.89
C THR A 57 -3.08 -7.23 7.08
N PHE A 58 -3.90 -6.73 8.00
CA PHE A 58 -4.39 -7.54 9.10
C PHE A 58 -5.28 -8.69 8.62
N ALA A 59 -6.14 -8.46 7.63
CA ALA A 59 -6.94 -9.51 7.04
C ALA A 59 -6.08 -10.64 6.45
N ALA A 60 -5.00 -10.28 5.72
CA ALA A 60 -4.08 -11.27 5.14
C ALA A 60 -3.27 -12.05 6.18
N ILE A 61 -2.98 -11.45 7.35
CA ILE A 61 -2.21 -12.10 8.42
C ILE A 61 -3.08 -13.03 9.27
N PHE A 62 -4.30 -12.62 9.59
CA PHE A 62 -5.13 -13.28 10.60
C PHE A 62 -6.28 -14.12 10.03
N LEU A 63 -6.64 -13.93 8.75
CA LEU A 63 -7.74 -14.64 8.12
C LEU A 63 -7.24 -15.58 7.03
N GLU A 64 -7.99 -16.65 6.79
CA GLU A 64 -7.75 -17.50 5.62
C GLU A 64 -8.09 -16.74 4.33
N ILE A 65 -7.19 -16.80 3.35
CA ILE A 65 -7.36 -16.12 2.07
C ILE A 65 -8.49 -16.78 1.30
N ASN A 66 -9.61 -16.09 1.20
CA ASN A 66 -10.80 -16.47 0.47
C ASN A 66 -11.29 -15.31 -0.42
N ALA A 67 -12.35 -15.55 -1.19
CA ALA A 67 -12.89 -14.56 -2.12
C ALA A 67 -13.30 -13.23 -1.42
N LEU A 68 -13.79 -13.30 -0.18
CA LEU A 68 -14.19 -12.12 0.58
C LEU A 68 -12.97 -11.29 1.01
N VAL A 69 -11.92 -11.96 1.49
CA VAL A 69 -10.65 -11.28 1.86
C VAL A 69 -10.04 -10.61 0.64
N ILE A 70 -10.00 -11.31 -0.51
CA ILE A 70 -9.49 -10.73 -1.76
C ILE A 70 -10.34 -9.52 -2.20
N ALA A 71 -11.67 -9.62 -2.16
CA ALA A 71 -12.54 -8.50 -2.50
C ALA A 71 -12.30 -7.30 -1.57
N THR A 72 -12.11 -7.53 -0.27
CA THR A 72 -11.76 -6.48 0.70
C THR A 72 -10.43 -5.83 0.36
N MET A 73 -9.40 -6.61 0.01
CA MET A 73 -8.09 -6.09 -0.40
C MET A 73 -8.20 -5.20 -1.64
N ILE A 74 -8.98 -5.61 -2.65
CA ILE A 74 -9.18 -4.83 -3.88
C ILE A 74 -9.93 -3.52 -3.57
N ILE A 75 -10.97 -3.56 -2.74
CA ILE A 75 -11.72 -2.36 -2.35
C ILE A 75 -10.82 -1.40 -1.58
N CYS A 76 -10.03 -1.89 -0.62
CA CYS A 76 -9.08 -1.07 0.13
C CYS A 76 -8.00 -0.46 -0.77
N LEU A 77 -7.51 -1.21 -1.76
CA LEU A 77 -6.55 -0.70 -2.73
C LEU A 77 -7.14 0.44 -3.57
N ILE A 78 -8.37 0.27 -4.09
CA ILE A 78 -9.05 1.32 -4.86
C ILE A 78 -9.28 2.57 -4.01
N ALA A 79 -9.69 2.41 -2.75
CA ALA A 79 -9.85 3.50 -1.81
C ALA A 79 -8.53 4.22 -1.56
N HIS A 80 -7.46 3.45 -1.31
CA HIS A 80 -6.11 3.96 -1.10
C HIS A 80 -5.59 4.80 -2.28
N GLU A 81 -5.72 4.30 -3.51
CA GLU A 81 -5.34 5.03 -4.72
C GLU A 81 -6.13 6.35 -4.87
N ALA A 82 -7.44 6.33 -4.60
CA ALA A 82 -8.27 7.53 -4.65
C ALA A 82 -7.84 8.55 -3.58
N THR A 83 -7.54 8.10 -2.37
CA THR A 83 -7.07 8.94 -1.27
C THR A 83 -5.67 9.49 -1.55
N ALA A 84 -4.77 8.69 -2.13
CA ALA A 84 -3.44 9.11 -2.53
C ALA A 84 -3.47 10.21 -3.61
N ILE A 85 -4.31 10.06 -4.64
CA ILE A 85 -4.51 11.09 -5.66
C ILE A 85 -5.06 12.37 -5.03
N TRP A 86 -5.97 12.24 -4.09
CA TRP A 86 -6.51 13.41 -3.36
C TRP A 86 -5.44 14.10 -2.54
N ASP A 87 -4.63 13.35 -1.81
CA ASP A 87 -3.54 13.85 -0.99
C ASP A 87 -2.51 14.63 -1.80
N VAL A 88 -1.98 14.03 -2.87
CA VAL A 88 -1.05 14.68 -3.80
C VAL A 88 -1.67 15.96 -4.41
N SER A 89 -2.94 15.89 -4.81
CA SER A 89 -3.65 17.04 -5.36
C SER A 89 -3.85 18.16 -4.35
N TYR A 90 -4.03 17.81 -3.08
CA TYR A 90 -4.16 18.77 -1.98
C TYR A 90 -2.81 19.41 -1.63
N ALA A 91 -1.76 18.58 -1.50
CA ALA A 91 -0.40 19.02 -1.19
C ALA A 91 0.13 19.99 -2.26
N TYR A 92 -0.01 19.63 -3.55
CA TYR A 92 0.45 20.42 -4.70
C TYR A 92 -0.14 21.83 -4.74
N ARG A 93 -1.36 22.04 -4.21
CA ARG A 93 -2.01 23.36 -4.14
C ARG A 93 -1.55 24.19 -2.96
N ARG A 94 -0.87 23.60 -1.98
CA ARG A 94 -0.51 24.23 -0.71
C ARG A 94 0.97 24.45 -0.51
N ARG A 95 1.80 23.62 -1.13
CA ARG A 95 3.24 23.66 -1.02
C ARG A 95 3.92 23.10 -2.28
N GLU A 96 5.20 23.36 -2.41
CA GLU A 96 6.00 22.67 -3.42
C GLU A 96 6.28 21.23 -2.98
N VAL A 97 5.91 20.28 -3.83
CA VAL A 97 6.22 18.85 -3.64
C VAL A 97 7.51 18.54 -4.35
N THR A 98 8.52 18.06 -3.62
CA THR A 98 9.82 17.79 -4.18
C THR A 98 9.80 16.53 -5.09
N PRO A 99 10.65 16.44 -6.13
CA PRO A 99 10.76 15.24 -6.95
C PRO A 99 11.06 13.97 -6.13
N THR A 100 11.87 14.09 -5.08
CA THR A 100 12.19 12.97 -4.18
C THR A 100 10.96 12.45 -3.47
N GLU A 101 10.13 13.33 -2.93
CA GLU A 101 8.88 12.99 -2.27
C GLU A 101 7.91 12.29 -3.25
N GLN A 102 7.78 12.81 -4.47
CA GLN A 102 6.97 12.17 -5.51
C GLN A 102 7.44 10.75 -5.83
N HIS A 103 8.75 10.52 -5.94
CA HIS A 103 9.29 9.19 -6.22
C HIS A 103 9.06 8.21 -5.07
N VAL A 104 9.25 8.65 -3.82
CA VAL A 104 9.01 7.82 -2.63
C VAL A 104 7.53 7.43 -2.56
N HIS A 105 6.63 8.37 -2.79
CA HIS A 105 5.18 8.14 -2.77
C HIS A 105 4.74 7.15 -3.86
N SER A 106 5.18 7.35 -5.11
CA SER A 106 4.91 6.42 -6.21
C SER A 106 5.45 5.01 -5.94
N PHE A 107 6.59 4.89 -5.25
CA PHE A 107 7.12 3.59 -4.86
C PHE A 107 6.22 2.89 -3.82
N LEU A 108 5.72 3.62 -2.83
CA LEU A 108 4.79 3.09 -1.82
C LEU A 108 3.50 2.55 -2.45
N GLU A 109 2.92 3.29 -3.40
CA GLU A 109 1.73 2.88 -4.14
C GLU A 109 1.97 1.60 -4.94
N ASN A 110 3.05 1.53 -5.71
CA ASN A 110 3.38 0.36 -6.52
C ASN A 110 3.65 -0.89 -5.67
N ALA A 111 4.32 -0.75 -4.53
CA ALA A 111 4.57 -1.86 -3.63
C ALA A 111 3.28 -2.42 -3.00
N SER A 112 2.31 -1.55 -2.68
CA SER A 112 0.98 -1.92 -2.18
C SER A 112 0.19 -2.70 -3.24
N ALA A 113 0.18 -2.23 -4.49
CA ALA A 113 -0.47 -2.90 -5.61
C ALA A 113 0.14 -4.29 -5.88
N TYR A 114 1.47 -4.42 -5.81
CA TYR A 114 2.16 -5.71 -5.98
C TYR A 114 1.76 -6.71 -4.89
N GLY A 115 1.70 -6.30 -3.63
CA GLY A 115 1.28 -7.16 -2.52
C GLY A 115 -0.13 -7.70 -2.74
N THR A 116 -1.07 -6.85 -3.14
CA THR A 116 -2.47 -7.24 -3.43
C THR A 116 -2.54 -8.20 -4.62
N ALA A 117 -1.85 -7.93 -5.72
CA ALA A 117 -1.83 -8.78 -6.90
C ALA A 117 -1.27 -10.18 -6.60
N HIS A 118 -0.22 -10.28 -5.79
CA HIS A 118 0.37 -11.57 -5.38
C HIS A 118 -0.64 -12.42 -4.61
N HIS A 119 -1.39 -11.85 -3.69
CA HIS A 119 -2.42 -12.56 -2.94
C HIS A 119 -3.63 -12.96 -3.80
N CYS A 120 -3.99 -12.19 -4.82
CA CYS A 120 -5.05 -12.54 -5.76
C CYS A 120 -4.71 -13.77 -6.63
N HIS A 121 -3.46 -13.94 -7.03
CA HIS A 121 -3.06 -15.06 -7.90
C HIS A 121 -2.93 -16.40 -7.18
N THR A 122 -2.58 -16.39 -5.91
CA THR A 122 -2.32 -17.63 -5.15
C THR A 122 -3.57 -18.53 -4.99
N PRO A 123 -4.74 -18.04 -4.58
CA PRO A 123 -5.93 -18.88 -4.43
C PRO A 123 -6.56 -19.30 -5.75
N LEU A 124 -6.45 -18.50 -6.82
CA LEU A 124 -6.97 -18.88 -8.14
C LEU A 124 -6.21 -20.06 -8.75
N ALA A 125 -4.91 -20.16 -8.51
CA ALA A 125 -4.12 -21.33 -8.91
C ALA A 125 -4.54 -22.60 -8.17
N THR A 126 -4.90 -22.48 -6.89
CA THR A 126 -5.38 -23.60 -6.08
C THR A 126 -6.77 -24.09 -6.52
N VAL A 127 -7.69 -23.17 -6.83
CA VAL A 127 -9.03 -23.50 -7.31
C VAL A 127 -8.98 -24.17 -8.68
N SER A 128 -8.12 -23.70 -9.60
CA SER A 128 -7.97 -24.31 -10.92
C SER A 128 -7.39 -25.73 -10.86
N PHE A 129 -6.61 -26.06 -9.84
CA PHE A 129 -6.10 -27.42 -9.61
C PHE A 129 -7.21 -28.35 -9.11
N LEU A 130 -8.06 -27.90 -8.20
CA LEU A 130 -9.18 -28.69 -7.65
C LEU A 130 -10.28 -28.95 -8.67
N VAL A 131 -10.46 -28.07 -9.67
CA VAL A 131 -11.46 -28.25 -10.74
C VAL A 131 -10.97 -29.23 -11.83
N ARG A 132 -9.66 -29.47 -11.93
CA ARG A 132 -9.07 -30.40 -12.92
C ARG A 132 -8.78 -31.82 -12.39
N SER A 133 -8.96 -32.04 -11.10
CA SER A 133 -8.88 -33.37 -10.47
C SER A 133 -10.27 -33.99 -10.29
#